data_a1c84382a261dd0baf90b6d5522ed577
#
_entry.id   a1c84382a261dd0baf90b6d5522ed577
#
_cell.length_a   1.000
_cell.length_b   1.000
_cell.length_c   1.000
_cell.angle_alpha   90.00
_cell.angle_beta   90.00
_cell.angle_gamma   90.00
#
_symmetry.space_group_name_H-M   'P 1'
#
loop_
_entity.id
_entity.type
_entity.pdbx_description
1 polymer ?
#
loop_
_entity_poly.entity_id
_entity_poly.type
_entity_poly.pdbx_seq_one_letter_code
_entity_poly.pdbx_strand_id
1 'polypeptide(L)'
;MRKIVCLATSPWYPIPTRKQQVMSRIPDAEILYFDPSVTYLAPLKDKAARPGLSNYKKEGVHPQENITVYSLPPVLPFFYKFRWINKLNQRRMARFVRRKMREHGFTDVLLWVYSPVTADLVDLVPHKGLVYDCVDRHSAYGGLMDPTLVDRMELELAGK
;
A
#
# COMPACT_ATOMS: atom_id res chain seq x y z
N MET A 1 2.96 13.00 -19.10
CA MET A 1 3.25 11.75 -18.34
C MET A 1 2.37 11.67 -17.11
N ARG A 2 1.68 10.56 -16.95
CA ARG A 2 0.80 10.32 -15.79
C ARG A 2 1.64 9.99 -14.57
N LYS A 3 1.28 10.52 -13.41
CA LYS A 3 1.93 10.16 -12.14
C LYS A 3 1.01 9.24 -11.35
N ILE A 4 1.51 8.06 -10.98
CA ILE A 4 0.74 7.03 -10.28
C ILE A 4 1.44 6.70 -8.96
N VAL A 5 0.68 6.68 -7.88
CA VAL A 5 1.09 6.16 -6.58
C VAL A 5 0.34 4.87 -6.34
N CYS A 6 1.05 3.76 -6.30
CA CYS A 6 0.47 2.42 -6.15
C CYS A 6 0.80 1.85 -4.78
N LEU A 7 -0.24 1.58 -3.97
CA LEU A 7 -0.12 0.90 -2.68
C LEU A 7 -0.48 -0.56 -2.85
N ALA A 8 0.53 -1.40 -2.99
CA ALA A 8 0.36 -2.80 -3.33
C ALA A 8 0.12 -3.71 -2.11
N THR A 9 -0.46 -4.87 -2.35
CA THR A 9 -0.65 -5.94 -1.36
C THR A 9 0.31 -7.11 -1.55
N SER A 10 1.20 -7.01 -2.54
CA SER A 10 2.30 -7.94 -2.76
C SER A 10 3.58 -7.18 -3.10
N PRO A 11 4.76 -7.65 -2.66
CA PRO A 11 6.03 -7.00 -2.98
C PRO A 11 6.34 -7.12 -4.46
N TRP A 12 7.15 -6.18 -4.96
CA TRP A 12 7.59 -6.21 -6.37
C TRP A 12 8.41 -7.46 -6.67
N TYR A 13 9.31 -7.83 -5.76
CA TYR A 13 10.15 -9.02 -5.85
C TYR A 13 9.79 -10.07 -4.81
N PRO A 14 10.14 -11.35 -4.99
CA PRO A 14 10.83 -11.95 -6.16
C PRO A 14 9.87 -12.40 -7.26
N ILE A 15 8.58 -12.59 -6.99
CA ILE A 15 7.64 -13.21 -7.92
C ILE A 15 6.72 -12.15 -8.52
N PRO A 16 6.72 -11.96 -9.85
CA PRO A 16 5.80 -11.03 -10.49
C PRO A 16 4.36 -11.51 -10.34
N THR A 17 3.50 -10.60 -9.90
CA THR A 17 2.05 -10.79 -9.81
C THR A 17 1.33 -9.95 -10.85
N ARG A 18 -0.01 -10.06 -10.92
CA ARG A 18 -0.84 -9.20 -11.76
C ARG A 18 -0.55 -7.70 -11.56
N LYS A 19 -0.22 -7.28 -10.33
CA LYS A 19 0.04 -5.86 -10.01
C LYS A 19 1.26 -5.32 -10.74
N GLN A 20 2.38 -6.04 -10.73
CA GLN A 20 3.57 -5.67 -11.49
C GLN A 20 3.31 -5.71 -12.99
N GLN A 21 2.56 -6.71 -13.47
CA GLN A 21 2.20 -6.84 -14.88
C GLN A 21 1.37 -5.64 -15.37
N VAL A 22 0.44 -5.15 -14.55
CA VAL A 22 -0.36 -3.97 -14.87
C VAL A 22 0.52 -2.74 -14.86
N MET A 23 1.23 -2.48 -13.75
CA MET A 23 2.03 -1.26 -13.58
C MET A 23 3.13 -1.12 -14.63
N SER A 24 3.81 -2.22 -14.98
CA SER A 24 4.90 -2.19 -15.98
C SER A 24 4.44 -1.96 -17.41
N ARG A 25 3.13 -2.03 -17.67
CA ARG A 25 2.55 -1.85 -19.01
C ARG A 25 1.71 -0.58 -19.18
N ILE A 26 1.55 0.23 -18.13
CA ILE A 26 0.82 1.51 -18.28
C ILE A 26 1.68 2.45 -19.11
N PRO A 27 1.21 2.85 -20.30
CA PRO A 27 2.00 3.72 -21.16
C PRO A 27 2.05 5.13 -20.61
N ASP A 28 3.15 5.82 -20.86
CA ASP A 28 3.32 7.23 -20.53
C ASP A 28 3.02 7.56 -19.04
N ALA A 29 3.56 6.73 -18.15
CA ALA A 29 3.39 6.85 -16.72
C ALA A 29 4.70 6.79 -15.97
N GLU A 30 4.82 7.57 -14.90
CA GLU A 30 5.85 7.52 -13.87
C GLU A 30 5.20 7.00 -12.58
N ILE A 31 5.77 5.98 -11.97
CA ILE A 31 5.10 5.21 -10.92
C ILE A 31 5.96 5.13 -9.65
N LEU A 32 5.37 5.50 -8.52
CA LEU A 32 5.86 5.14 -7.19
C LEU A 32 5.07 3.93 -6.71
N TYR A 33 5.74 2.79 -6.65
CA TYR A 33 5.16 1.54 -6.17
C TYR A 33 5.60 1.29 -4.73
N PHE A 34 4.65 1.04 -3.85
CA PHE A 34 4.92 0.79 -2.45
C PHE A 34 4.61 -0.67 -2.11
N ASP A 35 5.66 -1.41 -1.77
CA ASP A 35 5.56 -2.76 -1.24
C ASP A 35 4.79 -2.76 0.09
N PRO A 36 4.01 -3.83 0.39
CA PRO A 36 3.20 -3.88 1.58
C PRO A 36 4.02 -3.81 2.86
N SER A 37 3.40 -3.25 3.90
CA SER A 37 3.98 -3.21 5.24
C SER A 37 4.06 -4.60 5.86
N VAL A 38 5.03 -4.78 6.75
CA VAL A 38 5.05 -5.90 7.69
C VAL A 38 4.59 -5.43 9.06
N THR A 39 4.03 -6.32 9.87
CA THR A 39 3.71 -5.99 11.27
C THR A 39 4.95 -6.09 12.15
N TYR A 40 4.98 -5.34 13.24
CA TYR A 40 6.07 -5.44 14.23
C TYR A 40 6.18 -6.84 14.87
N LEU A 41 5.10 -7.64 14.83
CA LEU A 41 5.10 -9.01 15.33
C LEU A 41 5.57 -10.05 14.30
N ALA A 42 5.72 -9.68 13.03
CA ALA A 42 6.13 -10.61 11.98
C ALA A 42 7.42 -11.39 12.31
N PRO A 43 8.49 -10.78 12.86
CA PRO A 43 9.71 -11.51 13.23
C PRO A 43 9.53 -12.54 14.35
N LEU A 44 8.47 -12.48 15.14
CA LEU A 44 8.16 -13.49 16.16
C LEU A 44 7.61 -14.77 15.54
N LYS A 45 6.93 -14.66 14.41
CA LYS A 45 6.39 -15.79 13.64
C LYS A 45 7.40 -16.34 12.65
N ASP A 46 8.14 -15.43 12.01
CA ASP A 46 9.15 -15.77 11.01
C ASP A 46 10.34 -14.82 11.14
N LYS A 47 11.48 -15.36 11.55
CA LYS A 47 12.72 -14.60 11.69
C LYS A 47 13.19 -13.97 10.37
N ALA A 48 12.85 -14.58 9.23
CA ALA A 48 13.15 -14.05 7.90
C ALA A 48 12.42 -12.73 7.60
N ALA A 49 11.34 -12.41 8.31
CA ALA A 49 10.63 -11.14 8.20
C ALA A 49 11.35 -9.96 8.89
N ARG A 50 12.38 -10.21 9.68
CA ARG A 50 13.10 -9.16 10.45
C ARG A 50 13.66 -8.03 9.61
N PRO A 51 14.27 -8.25 8.43
CA PRO A 51 14.71 -7.17 7.55
C PRO A 51 13.58 -6.25 7.09
N GLY A 52 12.36 -6.75 6.99
CA GLY A 52 11.16 -5.98 6.61
C GLY A 52 10.86 -4.82 7.56
N LEU A 53 11.30 -4.88 8.83
CA LEU A 53 11.10 -3.80 9.80
C LEU A 53 11.90 -2.53 9.46
N SER A 54 12.97 -2.63 8.70
CA SER A 54 13.85 -1.51 8.36
C SER A 54 13.92 -1.21 6.86
N ASN A 55 13.32 -2.04 6.01
CA ASN A 55 13.38 -1.86 4.55
C ASN A 55 12.85 -0.50 4.08
N TYR A 56 11.89 0.09 4.79
CA TYR A 56 11.34 1.41 4.46
C TYR A 56 12.38 2.56 4.56
N LYS A 57 13.53 2.31 5.19
CA LYS A 57 14.63 3.27 5.30
C LYS A 57 15.60 3.21 4.12
N LYS A 58 15.51 2.17 3.31
CA LYS A 58 16.38 1.97 2.14
C LYS A 58 15.99 2.91 1.02
N GLU A 59 16.93 3.13 0.12
CA GLU A 59 16.69 3.83 -1.12
C GLU A 59 15.72 3.06 -2.01
N GLY A 60 15.06 3.78 -2.91
CA GLY A 60 14.14 3.20 -3.88
C GLY A 60 14.87 2.28 -4.87
N VAL A 61 14.23 1.20 -5.24
CA VAL A 61 14.72 0.29 -6.27
C VAL A 61 14.03 0.63 -7.59
N HIS A 62 14.77 0.62 -8.67
CA HIS A 62 14.27 0.94 -10.02
C HIS A 62 14.23 -0.31 -10.89
N PRO A 63 13.14 -1.11 -10.87
CA PRO A 63 12.99 -2.27 -11.73
C PRO A 63 12.84 -1.88 -13.21
N GLN A 64 12.35 -0.67 -13.48
CA GLN A 64 12.26 -0.02 -14.77
C GLN A 64 12.57 1.47 -14.61
N GLU A 65 12.94 2.14 -15.69
CA GLU A 65 13.30 3.56 -15.67
C GLU A 65 12.20 4.46 -15.11
N ASN A 66 10.94 4.11 -15.38
CA ASN A 66 9.77 4.87 -14.96
C ASN A 66 9.09 4.36 -13.68
N ILE A 67 9.67 3.36 -13.00
CA ILE A 67 9.10 2.77 -11.78
C ILE A 67 10.12 2.81 -10.65
N THR A 68 9.73 3.39 -9.53
CA THR A 68 10.49 3.39 -8.28
C THR A 68 9.72 2.63 -7.21
N VAL A 69 10.35 1.65 -6.60
CA VAL A 69 9.76 0.77 -5.57
C VAL A 69 10.32 1.13 -4.20
N TYR A 70 9.43 1.39 -3.25
CA TYR A 70 9.73 1.57 -1.83
C TYR A 70 8.98 0.57 -0.98
N SER A 71 9.53 0.21 0.18
CA SER A 71 8.80 -0.55 1.20
C SER A 71 8.08 0.41 2.14
N LEU A 72 6.84 0.11 2.50
CA LEU A 72 6.10 0.88 3.50
C LEU A 72 6.67 0.65 4.91
N PRO A 73 6.54 1.62 5.83
CA PRO A 73 6.96 1.44 7.21
C PRO A 73 6.15 0.34 7.91
N PRO A 74 6.74 -0.34 8.92
CA PRO A 74 6.04 -1.39 9.63
C PRO A 74 4.82 -0.86 10.39
N VAL A 75 3.83 -1.72 10.58
CA VAL A 75 2.53 -1.40 11.17
C VAL A 75 2.30 -2.15 12.48
N LEU A 76 1.45 -1.55 13.33
CA LEU A 76 0.94 -2.20 14.51
C LEU A 76 0.03 -3.37 14.11
N PRO A 77 0.07 -4.50 14.84
CA PRO A 77 -0.78 -5.66 14.57
C PRO A 77 -2.26 -5.38 14.90
N PHE A 78 -3.12 -6.32 14.53
CA PHE A 78 -4.57 -6.32 14.84
C PHE A 78 -5.36 -5.20 14.15
N PHE A 79 -4.84 -4.59 13.11
CA PHE A 79 -5.51 -3.51 12.38
C PHE A 79 -6.76 -3.98 11.60
N TYR A 80 -6.88 -5.27 11.30
CA TYR A 80 -8.11 -5.86 10.74
C TYR A 80 -9.21 -6.12 11.78
N LYS A 81 -8.90 -5.99 13.06
CA LYS A 81 -9.83 -6.19 14.16
C LYS A 81 -10.24 -4.89 14.81
N PHE A 82 -9.30 -3.96 14.94
CA PHE A 82 -9.51 -2.68 15.60
C PHE A 82 -9.24 -1.52 14.63
N ARG A 83 -10.29 -0.79 14.26
CA ARG A 83 -10.17 0.31 13.29
C ARG A 83 -9.28 1.45 13.78
N TRP A 84 -9.24 1.74 15.06
CA TRP A 84 -8.36 2.77 15.60
C TRP A 84 -6.88 2.46 15.36
N ILE A 85 -6.48 1.19 15.43
CA ILE A 85 -5.13 0.74 15.09
C ILE A 85 -4.89 0.95 13.60
N ASN A 86 -5.84 0.58 12.76
CA ASN A 86 -5.73 0.85 11.32
C ASN A 86 -5.55 2.34 11.03
N LYS A 87 -6.34 3.21 11.66
CA LYS A 87 -6.21 4.66 11.48
C LYS A 87 -4.83 5.18 11.85
N LEU A 88 -4.23 4.69 12.94
CA LEU A 88 -2.85 5.06 13.32
C LEU A 88 -1.83 4.60 12.27
N ASN A 89 -1.93 3.35 11.84
CA ASN A 89 -1.08 2.79 10.80
C ASN A 89 -1.18 3.59 9.49
N GLN A 90 -2.40 3.86 9.04
CA GLN A 90 -2.65 4.55 7.77
C GLN A 90 -2.16 6.01 7.81
N ARG A 91 -2.27 6.70 8.94
CA ARG A 91 -1.68 8.05 9.11
C ARG A 91 -0.17 8.03 8.97
N ARG A 92 0.50 7.03 9.55
CA ARG A 92 1.96 6.87 9.45
C ARG A 92 2.37 6.56 8.01
N MET A 93 1.66 5.66 7.36
CA MET A 93 1.89 5.30 5.96
C MET A 93 1.66 6.50 5.04
N ALA A 94 0.57 7.24 5.23
CA ALA A 94 0.28 8.44 4.44
C ALA A 94 1.38 9.50 4.55
N ARG A 95 1.94 9.71 5.75
CA ARG A 95 3.08 10.64 5.91
C ARG A 95 4.30 10.17 5.10
N PHE A 96 4.58 8.88 5.12
CA PHE A 96 5.70 8.30 4.38
C PHE A 96 5.48 8.44 2.86
N VAL A 97 4.31 8.07 2.36
CA VAL A 97 3.94 8.19 0.94
C VAL A 97 4.04 9.65 0.49
N ARG A 98 3.46 10.58 1.23
CA ARG A 98 3.52 12.03 0.92
C ARG A 98 4.94 12.56 0.90
N ARG A 99 5.82 12.08 1.78
CA ARG A 99 7.25 12.44 1.77
C ARG A 99 7.88 11.98 0.47
N LYS A 100 7.68 10.72 0.06
CA LYS A 100 8.22 10.18 -1.19
C LYS A 100 7.66 10.90 -2.42
N MET A 101 6.37 11.22 -2.42
CA MET A 101 5.78 12.04 -3.47
C MET A 101 6.49 13.38 -3.62
N ARG A 102 6.79 14.08 -2.51
CA ARG A 102 7.52 15.34 -2.56
C ARG A 102 8.95 15.18 -3.06
N GLU A 103 9.66 14.14 -2.60
CA GLU A 103 11.03 13.84 -3.03
C GLU A 103 11.12 13.62 -4.55
N HIS A 104 10.08 13.06 -5.16
CA HIS A 104 10.00 12.80 -6.61
C HIS A 104 9.20 13.84 -7.40
N GLY A 105 8.71 14.90 -6.77
CA GLY A 105 7.89 15.91 -7.46
C GLY A 105 6.55 15.36 -7.98
N PHE A 106 5.95 14.42 -7.27
CA PHE A 106 4.66 13.83 -7.62
C PHE A 106 3.51 14.70 -7.13
N THR A 107 2.87 15.37 -8.05
CA THR A 107 1.63 16.15 -7.86
C THR A 107 0.56 15.60 -8.79
N ASP A 108 -0.72 15.85 -8.48
CA ASP A 108 -1.86 15.45 -9.33
C ASP A 108 -1.84 13.96 -9.70
N VAL A 109 -1.56 13.11 -8.72
CA VAL A 109 -1.39 11.67 -8.93
C VAL A 109 -2.72 10.94 -9.08
N LEU A 110 -2.70 9.79 -9.75
CA LEU A 110 -3.68 8.72 -9.58
C LEU A 110 -3.23 7.86 -8.41
N LEU A 111 -4.06 7.76 -7.39
CA LEU A 111 -3.82 6.89 -6.25
C LEU A 111 -4.43 5.53 -6.54
N TRP A 112 -3.61 4.49 -6.62
CA TRP A 112 -4.04 3.12 -6.94
C TRP A 112 -3.87 2.22 -5.73
N VAL A 113 -4.98 1.67 -5.24
CA VAL A 113 -5.01 0.87 -4.01
C VAL A 113 -5.69 -0.47 -4.24
N TYR A 114 -5.34 -1.45 -3.43
CA TYR A 114 -5.82 -2.84 -3.53
C TYR A 114 -6.48 -3.36 -2.25
N SER A 115 -6.35 -2.66 -1.14
CA SER A 115 -6.79 -3.15 0.16
C SER A 115 -7.85 -2.26 0.80
N PRO A 116 -8.91 -2.82 1.39
CA PRO A 116 -9.95 -2.08 2.12
C PRO A 116 -9.40 -1.21 3.25
N VAL A 117 -8.30 -1.61 3.90
CA VAL A 117 -7.70 -0.85 5.01
C VAL A 117 -7.23 0.54 4.59
N THR A 118 -7.00 0.76 3.29
CA THR A 118 -6.62 2.06 2.73
C THR A 118 -7.77 3.07 2.73
N ALA A 119 -8.99 2.67 3.08
CA ALA A 119 -10.11 3.61 3.30
C ALA A 119 -9.75 4.73 4.30
N ASP A 120 -8.90 4.42 5.29
CA ASP A 120 -8.41 5.39 6.28
C ASP A 120 -7.16 6.17 5.81
N LEU A 121 -6.62 5.87 4.62
CA LEU A 121 -5.43 6.51 4.06
C LEU A 121 -5.76 7.47 2.91
N VAL A 122 -6.68 7.09 2.05
CA VAL A 122 -6.87 7.76 0.74
C VAL A 122 -7.12 9.26 0.87
N ASP A 123 -7.88 9.69 1.87
CA ASP A 123 -8.15 11.11 2.12
C ASP A 123 -6.93 11.87 2.70
N LEU A 124 -5.89 11.15 3.15
CA LEU A 124 -4.67 11.72 3.71
C LEU A 124 -3.55 11.89 2.68
N VAL A 125 -3.72 11.34 1.48
CA VAL A 125 -2.75 11.44 0.39
C VAL A 125 -3.37 12.29 -0.73
N PRO A 126 -2.79 13.45 -1.07
CA PRO A 126 -3.30 14.28 -2.16
C PRO A 126 -3.30 13.50 -3.48
N HIS A 127 -4.44 13.48 -4.15
CA HIS A 127 -4.60 12.80 -5.44
C HIS A 127 -5.71 13.47 -6.26
N LYS A 128 -5.65 13.35 -7.59
CA LYS A 128 -6.69 13.84 -8.51
C LYS A 128 -7.69 12.75 -8.91
N GLY A 129 -7.37 11.50 -8.65
CA GLY A 129 -8.24 10.35 -8.93
C GLY A 129 -7.82 9.15 -8.11
N LEU A 130 -8.79 8.31 -7.79
CA LEU A 130 -8.63 7.10 -7.02
C LEU A 130 -9.00 5.89 -7.87
N VAL A 131 -8.16 4.86 -7.86
CA VAL A 131 -8.45 3.54 -8.42
C VAL A 131 -8.40 2.53 -7.27
N TYR A 132 -9.53 1.91 -7.00
CA TYR A 132 -9.60 0.74 -6.14
C TYR A 132 -9.71 -0.52 -7.00
N ASP A 133 -8.64 -1.28 -7.09
CA ASP A 133 -8.57 -2.54 -7.83
C ASP A 133 -8.90 -3.70 -6.89
N CYS A 134 -10.19 -4.04 -6.81
CA CYS A 134 -10.71 -5.13 -5.98
C CYS A 134 -10.45 -6.47 -6.67
N VAL A 135 -9.36 -7.13 -6.28
CA VAL A 135 -8.96 -8.44 -6.84
C VAL A 135 -9.62 -9.59 -6.08
N ASP A 136 -9.75 -9.45 -4.75
CA ASP A 136 -10.24 -10.49 -3.85
C ASP A 136 -11.21 -9.91 -2.82
N ARG A 137 -12.13 -10.76 -2.32
CA ARG A 137 -12.95 -10.43 -1.17
C ARG A 137 -12.14 -10.58 0.11
N HIS A 138 -11.59 -9.48 0.63
CA HIS A 138 -10.71 -9.48 1.80
C HIS A 138 -11.42 -9.97 3.07
N SER A 139 -12.71 -9.72 3.24
CA SER A 139 -13.50 -10.21 4.38
C SER A 139 -13.66 -11.74 4.43
N ALA A 140 -13.36 -12.43 3.33
CA ALA A 140 -13.40 -13.90 3.26
C ALA A 140 -12.11 -14.54 3.80
N TYR A 141 -11.06 -13.78 4.05
CA TYR A 141 -9.83 -14.30 4.65
C TYR A 141 -10.06 -14.62 6.14
N GLY A 142 -9.63 -15.81 6.55
CA GLY A 142 -9.72 -16.25 7.94
C GLY A 142 -8.71 -15.59 8.88
N GLY A 143 -8.73 -15.97 10.15
CA GLY A 143 -7.76 -15.55 11.17
C GLY A 143 -8.26 -14.40 12.05
N LEU A 144 -7.38 -13.47 12.41
CA LEU A 144 -7.66 -12.35 13.32
C LEU A 144 -8.43 -11.17 12.70
N MET A 145 -9.11 -11.42 11.60
CA MET A 145 -9.86 -10.41 10.86
C MET A 145 -11.31 -10.34 11.39
N ASP A 146 -11.82 -9.12 11.55
CA ASP A 146 -13.25 -8.85 11.70
C ASP A 146 -13.87 -8.61 10.32
N PRO A 147 -14.64 -9.58 9.76
CA PRO A 147 -15.20 -9.44 8.42
C PRO A 147 -16.13 -8.24 8.27
N THR A 148 -16.89 -7.91 9.31
CA THR A 148 -17.83 -6.78 9.29
C THR A 148 -17.08 -5.44 9.19
N LEU A 149 -15.96 -5.31 9.91
CA LEU A 149 -15.11 -4.12 9.82
C LEU A 149 -14.49 -3.98 8.44
N VAL A 150 -13.98 -5.07 7.87
CA VAL A 150 -13.37 -5.08 6.54
C VAL A 150 -14.39 -4.74 5.46
N ASP A 151 -15.57 -5.35 5.49
CA ASP A 151 -16.65 -5.05 4.53
C ASP A 151 -17.09 -3.58 4.63
N ARG A 152 -17.15 -3.01 5.82
CA ARG A 152 -17.45 -1.58 6.02
C ARG A 152 -16.40 -0.69 5.40
N MET A 153 -15.11 -0.98 5.64
CA MET A 153 -14.00 -0.22 5.04
C MET A 153 -14.03 -0.31 3.51
N GLU A 154 -14.36 -1.49 2.97
CA GLU A 154 -14.46 -1.69 1.52
C GLU A 154 -15.59 -0.86 0.90
N LEU A 155 -16.77 -0.83 1.54
CA LEU A 155 -17.89 0.01 1.11
C LEU A 155 -17.54 1.50 1.15
N GLU A 156 -16.86 1.95 2.21
CA GLU A 156 -16.39 3.33 2.33
C GLU A 156 -15.39 3.68 1.22
N LEU A 157 -14.44 2.77 0.93
CA LEU A 157 -13.45 2.96 -0.12
C LEU A 157 -14.09 3.00 -1.52
N ALA A 158 -15.03 2.12 -1.78
CA ALA A 158 -15.75 2.06 -3.06
C ALA A 158 -16.65 3.29 -3.32
N GLY A 159 -17.04 4.01 -2.26
CA GLY A 159 -17.83 5.23 -2.33
C GLY A 159 -17.03 6.53 -2.51
N LYS A 160 -15.71 6.47 -2.51
CA LYS A 160 -14.80 7.62 -2.64
C LYS A 160 -14.46 7.91 -4.10
#